data_8c3ba9e0231d0dec1fd157b6e5d703cd
#
_entry.id   8c3ba9e0231d0dec1fd157b6e5d703cd
#
_cell.length_a   1.000
_cell.length_b   1.000
_cell.length_c   1.000
_cell.angle_alpha   90.00
_cell.angle_beta   90.00
_cell.angle_gamma   90.00
#
_symmetry.space_group_name_H-M   'P 1'
#
loop_
_entity.id
_entity.type
_entity.pdbx_description
1 polymer ?
#
loop_
_entity_poly.entity_id
_entity_poly.type
_entity_poly.pdbx_seq_one_letter_code
_entity_poly.pdbx_strand_id
1 'polypeptide(L)'
;ASEIKGNIILTAPTGSGKTEASLMWLHKQMKENGQGRTFYILPFTASINAMFERLDEKMQGNNEIVGVVHGKLSEYIESRFGEEKYSKQNENLKLELKESFRALVPPLKVTTPFQLLKSIFGLKGFEKGIFEMSGGYFIFDEIHAYDPVVTAQIKVLIEFATQFLNIKVCLMTATLPTFLKKEFTDAIGEYSEISADAGLYQSFVRHRIKVTDGLLSEHIDKIQQRLDFGDKVLVVSNTVKQAQDIYNRLESSKKVLLHSAFNGTDRNQKEAQLISDEVKLLVGTQAIEVSLDIDYDVIFTEPAPLDALLQRFGRVNRHRVNGKYRPPCDCIVFSERNEVDKYIYKNEDVISRTLDALRSIQFKNSGVVSENELQFYIDKVYPNWSEKEKEDFDRVYSHLRADVWENLSPFIYYPHRDEEFERQFDGIKVLPSSLKKEYQELMEANKFIKAESLKVSITTRRFASLISKEGIRRDVLAFQLLKKEEI
;
A
#
# COMPACT_ATOMS: atom_id res chain seq x y z
N ALA A 1 -15.18 -12.53 15.70
CA ALA A 1 -13.92 -11.89 16.13
C ALA A 1 -13.92 -11.56 17.64
N SER A 2 -14.99 -10.96 18.16
CA SER A 2 -15.10 -10.53 19.57
C SER A 2 -15.10 -11.67 20.61
N GLU A 3 -15.24 -12.91 20.19
CA GLU A 3 -15.33 -14.08 21.09
C GLU A 3 -14.10 -14.99 21.02
N ILE A 4 -13.26 -14.81 20.00
CA ILE A 4 -12.14 -15.70 19.71
C ILE A 4 -10.88 -15.23 20.43
N LYS A 5 -10.22 -16.18 21.09
CA LYS A 5 -8.91 -16.00 21.73
C LYS A 5 -7.78 -16.46 20.79
N GLY A 6 -6.60 -15.85 20.96
CA GLY A 6 -5.42 -16.23 20.22
C GLY A 6 -5.35 -15.64 18.81
N ASN A 7 -4.58 -16.27 17.95
CA ASN A 7 -4.33 -15.80 16.60
C ASN A 7 -5.54 -16.04 15.70
N ILE A 8 -5.78 -15.15 14.75
CA ILE A 8 -6.88 -15.29 13.77
C ILE A 8 -6.44 -14.96 12.35
N ILE A 9 -7.13 -15.58 11.40
CA ILE A 9 -7.16 -15.16 10.00
C ILE A 9 -8.58 -14.72 9.69
N LEU A 10 -8.73 -13.47 9.25
CA LEU A 10 -10.01 -12.85 8.92
C LEU A 10 -10.11 -12.64 7.41
N THR A 11 -10.99 -13.39 6.76
CA THR A 11 -11.27 -13.29 5.32
C THR A 11 -12.66 -12.71 5.08
N ALA A 12 -12.73 -11.54 4.43
CA ALA A 12 -14.00 -10.90 4.11
C ALA A 12 -13.82 -9.85 2.98
N PRO A 13 -14.87 -9.50 2.22
CA PRO A 13 -14.81 -8.52 1.15
C PRO A 13 -14.22 -7.18 1.59
N THR A 14 -13.59 -6.46 0.66
CA THR A 14 -13.12 -5.09 0.92
C THR A 14 -14.32 -4.18 1.21
N GLY A 15 -14.25 -3.44 2.33
CA GLY A 15 -15.36 -2.59 2.80
C GLY A 15 -16.41 -3.31 3.66
N SER A 16 -16.17 -4.57 4.05
CA SER A 16 -17.11 -5.34 4.90
C SER A 16 -16.99 -5.09 6.40
N GLY A 17 -16.06 -4.23 6.83
CA GLY A 17 -15.81 -3.96 8.26
C GLY A 17 -14.68 -4.80 8.87
N LYS A 18 -13.74 -5.29 8.06
CA LYS A 18 -12.55 -6.02 8.57
C LYS A 18 -11.79 -5.24 9.65
N THR A 19 -11.62 -3.94 9.47
CA THR A 19 -10.94 -3.08 10.46
C THR A 19 -11.67 -3.10 11.80
N GLU A 20 -12.99 -2.93 11.80
CA GLU A 20 -13.81 -2.98 13.01
C GLU A 20 -13.73 -4.36 13.67
N ALA A 21 -13.79 -5.43 12.88
CA ALA A 21 -13.67 -6.80 13.38
C ALA A 21 -12.30 -7.05 14.02
N SER A 22 -11.22 -6.50 13.46
CA SER A 22 -9.87 -6.63 14.05
C SER A 22 -9.73 -5.85 15.37
N LEU A 23 -10.35 -4.68 15.47
CA LEU A 23 -10.38 -3.93 16.74
C LEU A 23 -11.23 -4.63 17.83
N MET A 24 -12.32 -5.30 17.45
CA MET A 24 -13.10 -6.14 18.38
C MET A 24 -12.29 -7.34 18.84
N TRP A 25 -11.55 -8.00 17.95
CA TRP A 25 -10.59 -9.04 18.31
C TRP A 25 -9.52 -8.51 19.26
N LEU A 26 -8.91 -7.37 18.95
CA LEU A 26 -7.90 -6.72 19.79
C LEU A 26 -8.43 -6.45 21.19
N HIS A 27 -9.62 -5.88 21.31
CA HIS A 27 -10.26 -5.63 22.62
C HIS A 27 -10.40 -6.93 23.43
N LYS A 28 -10.81 -8.02 22.78
CA LYS A 28 -10.90 -9.34 23.42
C LYS A 28 -9.53 -9.84 23.91
N GLN A 29 -8.50 -9.73 23.05
CA GLN A 29 -7.14 -10.15 23.44
C GLN A 29 -6.62 -9.34 24.63
N MET A 30 -6.77 -8.02 24.62
CA MET A 30 -6.31 -7.14 25.71
C MET A 30 -6.99 -7.47 27.03
N LYS A 31 -8.27 -7.84 27.00
CA LYS A 31 -9.02 -8.24 28.19
C LYS A 31 -8.52 -9.57 28.78
N GLU A 32 -8.07 -10.49 27.93
CA GLU A 32 -7.68 -11.84 28.33
C GLU A 32 -6.17 -11.96 28.65
N ASN A 33 -5.33 -11.30 27.84
CA ASN A 33 -3.86 -11.46 27.88
C ASN A 33 -3.13 -10.24 28.45
N GLY A 34 -3.88 -9.20 28.84
CA GLY A 34 -3.31 -7.94 29.30
C GLY A 34 -3.08 -6.90 28.22
N GLN A 35 -2.71 -5.70 28.67
CA GLN A 35 -2.45 -4.58 27.77
C GLN A 35 -1.05 -4.69 27.18
N GLY A 36 -0.99 -4.80 25.85
CA GLY A 36 0.22 -4.76 25.05
C GLY A 36 0.11 -3.72 23.94
N ARG A 37 1.24 -3.37 23.30
CA ARG A 37 1.22 -2.48 22.15
C ARG A 37 0.62 -3.16 20.94
N THR A 38 -0.10 -2.39 20.17
CA THR A 38 -0.70 -2.86 18.91
C THR A 38 -0.01 -2.23 17.72
N PHE A 39 0.36 -3.06 16.76
CA PHE A 39 0.90 -2.63 15.49
C PHE A 39 -0.11 -2.98 14.38
N TYR A 40 -0.72 -1.93 13.80
CA TYR A 40 -1.56 -2.06 12.62
C TYR A 40 -0.67 -1.90 11.39
N ILE A 41 -0.46 -2.98 10.67
CA ILE A 41 0.61 -3.12 9.67
C ILE A 41 0.01 -3.13 8.27
N LEU A 42 0.45 -2.20 7.44
CA LEU A 42 -0.03 -1.98 6.08
C LEU A 42 1.13 -1.88 5.09
N PRO A 43 0.94 -2.30 3.83
CA PRO A 43 2.02 -2.34 2.84
C PRO A 43 2.46 -0.96 2.35
N PHE A 44 1.54 0.01 2.30
CA PHE A 44 1.77 1.27 1.62
C PHE A 44 1.62 2.48 2.54
N THR A 45 2.50 3.47 2.38
CA THR A 45 2.48 4.71 3.17
C THR A 45 1.14 5.45 3.09
N ALA A 46 0.51 5.49 1.92
CA ALA A 46 -0.79 6.13 1.75
C ALA A 46 -1.89 5.40 2.56
N SER A 47 -1.87 4.05 2.58
CA SER A 47 -2.81 3.25 3.40
C SER A 47 -2.62 3.50 4.89
N ILE A 48 -1.37 3.69 5.31
CA ILE A 48 -1.02 4.00 6.70
C ILE A 48 -1.60 5.36 7.10
N ASN A 49 -1.45 6.39 6.27
CA ASN A 49 -1.98 7.71 6.55
C ASN A 49 -3.51 7.68 6.66
N ALA A 50 -4.19 7.07 5.69
CA ALA A 50 -5.65 6.95 5.71
C ALA A 50 -6.16 6.13 6.90
N MET A 51 -5.46 5.05 7.27
CA MET A 51 -5.82 4.25 8.44
C MET A 51 -5.57 5.00 9.75
N PHE A 52 -4.46 5.73 9.85
CA PHE A 52 -4.19 6.59 11.00
C PHE A 52 -5.30 7.63 11.18
N GLU A 53 -5.68 8.34 10.12
CA GLU A 53 -6.76 9.34 10.16
C GLU A 53 -8.09 8.73 10.61
N ARG A 54 -8.44 7.57 10.07
CA ARG A 54 -9.65 6.84 10.46
C ARG A 54 -9.66 6.40 11.92
N LEU A 55 -8.52 5.93 12.43
CA LEU A 55 -8.39 5.49 13.83
C LEU A 55 -8.32 6.69 14.77
N ASP A 56 -7.61 7.74 14.41
CA ASP A 56 -7.50 8.97 15.18
C ASP A 56 -8.86 9.68 15.33
N GLU A 57 -9.63 9.76 14.26
CA GLU A 57 -11.00 10.27 14.30
C GLU A 57 -11.87 9.46 15.27
N LYS A 58 -11.82 8.13 15.22
CA LYS A 58 -12.54 7.24 16.14
C LYS A 58 -12.08 7.40 17.59
N MET A 59 -10.83 7.76 17.82
CA MET A 59 -10.26 8.03 19.14
C MET A 59 -10.30 9.51 19.54
N GLN A 60 -11.14 10.32 18.85
CA GLN A 60 -11.39 11.74 19.13
C GLN A 60 -10.13 12.63 19.01
N GLY A 61 -9.22 12.31 18.11
CA GLY A 61 -8.00 13.08 17.85
C GLY A 61 -6.95 12.98 18.96
N ASN A 62 -6.96 11.90 19.74
CA ASN A 62 -6.00 11.71 20.82
C ASN A 62 -4.69 11.09 20.30
N ASN A 63 -3.72 11.91 19.96
CA ASN A 63 -2.39 11.50 19.49
C ASN A 63 -1.56 10.70 20.50
N GLU A 64 -1.98 10.64 21.76
CA GLU A 64 -1.36 9.77 22.78
C GLU A 64 -1.81 8.30 22.61
N ILE A 65 -2.96 8.06 21.98
CA ILE A 65 -3.49 6.71 21.78
C ILE A 65 -3.03 6.11 20.46
N VAL A 66 -3.09 6.90 19.36
CA VAL A 66 -2.75 6.42 18.03
C VAL A 66 -1.54 7.17 17.48
N GLY A 67 -0.54 6.43 17.05
CA GLY A 67 0.65 6.96 16.39
C GLY A 67 0.83 6.40 15.00
N VAL A 68 1.58 7.12 14.19
CA VAL A 68 1.94 6.72 12.83
C VAL A 68 3.46 6.65 12.66
N VAL A 69 3.97 5.56 12.06
CA VAL A 69 5.41 5.40 11.85
C VAL A 69 5.70 4.82 10.46
N HIS A 70 6.29 5.63 9.59
CA HIS A 70 6.77 5.22 8.27
C HIS A 70 7.89 6.13 7.77
N GLY A 71 8.52 5.78 6.65
CA GLY A 71 9.68 6.53 6.11
C GLY A 71 9.40 7.98 5.71
N LYS A 72 8.12 8.34 5.45
CA LYS A 72 7.67 9.70 5.09
C LYS A 72 6.91 10.40 6.21
N LEU A 73 7.12 10.01 7.46
CA LEU A 73 6.41 10.57 8.61
C LEU A 73 6.49 12.11 8.69
N SER A 74 7.66 12.67 8.40
CA SER A 74 7.85 14.13 8.43
C SER A 74 6.97 14.85 7.40
N GLU A 75 6.93 14.32 6.17
CA GLU A 75 6.09 14.85 5.09
C GLU A 75 4.60 14.79 5.45
N TYR A 76 4.18 13.72 6.11
CA TYR A 76 2.81 13.54 6.56
C TYR A 76 2.43 14.51 7.68
N ILE A 77 3.28 14.69 8.69
CA ILE A 77 3.05 15.66 9.78
C ILE A 77 2.92 17.07 9.20
N GLU A 78 3.78 17.44 8.23
CA GLU A 78 3.69 18.74 7.57
C GLU A 78 2.38 18.94 6.81
N SER A 79 1.93 17.94 6.05
CA SER A 79 0.69 18.03 5.28
C SER A 79 -0.56 18.15 6.15
N ARG A 80 -0.58 17.45 7.29
CA ARG A 80 -1.73 17.39 8.19
C ARG A 80 -1.82 18.58 9.14
N PHE A 81 -0.68 19.01 9.67
CA PHE A 81 -0.59 20.05 10.70
C PHE A 81 -0.04 21.38 10.15
N GLY A 82 -0.04 21.56 8.81
CA GLY A 82 0.51 22.73 8.12
C GLY A 82 -0.32 23.99 8.22
N GLU A 83 0.34 25.07 8.07
CA GLU A 83 0.17 26.52 7.88
C GLU A 83 -0.94 27.30 8.63
N GLU A 84 -2.16 26.86 8.78
CA GLU A 84 -3.23 27.78 9.25
C GLU A 84 -3.36 27.92 10.78
N LYS A 85 -2.80 27.03 11.57
CA LYS A 85 -2.93 27.10 13.04
C LYS A 85 -1.67 27.49 13.80
N TYR A 86 -0.48 27.61 13.16
CA TYR A 86 0.73 27.59 13.96
C TYR A 86 1.88 28.46 13.41
N SER A 87 2.27 29.44 14.21
CA SER A 87 3.44 30.27 14.05
C SER A 87 4.75 29.54 14.46
N LYS A 88 5.89 30.20 14.54
CA LYS A 88 7.22 29.65 14.91
C LYS A 88 7.27 28.73 16.14
N GLN A 89 6.28 28.77 17.04
CA GLN A 89 6.18 27.83 18.16
C GLN A 89 5.93 26.37 17.73
N ASN A 90 5.64 26.13 16.47
CA ASN A 90 5.16 24.85 15.96
C ASN A 90 6.19 23.93 15.34
N GLU A 91 7.35 24.39 14.93
CA GLU A 91 8.43 23.48 14.53
C GLU A 91 8.82 22.56 15.69
N ASN A 92 8.85 23.10 16.92
CA ASN A 92 9.05 22.27 18.11
C ASN A 92 7.92 21.29 18.34
N LEU A 93 6.66 21.70 18.16
CA LEU A 93 5.52 20.79 18.29
C LEU A 93 5.52 19.67 17.24
N LYS A 94 5.91 19.97 16.00
CA LYS A 94 6.05 18.95 14.95
C LYS A 94 7.17 17.98 15.25
N LEU A 95 8.28 18.46 15.80
CA LEU A 95 9.38 17.60 16.27
C LEU A 95 8.94 16.75 17.44
N GLU A 96 8.25 17.32 18.42
CA GLU A 96 7.69 16.58 19.57
C GLU A 96 6.70 15.49 19.13
N LEU A 97 5.80 15.78 18.19
CA LEU A 97 4.89 14.79 17.61
C LEU A 97 5.64 13.66 16.88
N LYS A 98 6.65 14.02 16.09
CA LYS A 98 7.48 13.05 15.39
C LYS A 98 8.24 12.15 16.36
N GLU A 99 8.79 12.72 17.41
CA GLU A 99 9.47 11.98 18.48
C GLU A 99 8.48 11.11 19.28
N SER A 100 7.30 11.66 19.62
CA SER A 100 6.23 10.93 20.30
C SER A 100 5.78 9.70 19.49
N PHE A 101 5.54 9.85 18.18
CA PHE A 101 5.15 8.72 17.33
C PHE A 101 6.25 7.66 17.19
N ARG A 102 7.51 8.08 17.19
CA ARG A 102 8.67 7.17 17.19
C ARG A 102 9.00 6.60 18.57
N ALA A 103 8.53 7.27 19.61
CA ALA A 103 8.75 6.85 20.98
C ALA A 103 7.77 5.74 21.39
N LEU A 104 7.90 5.30 22.65
CA LEU A 104 7.03 4.30 23.27
C LEU A 104 5.65 4.86 23.70
N VAL A 105 5.26 6.07 23.25
CA VAL A 105 4.06 6.75 23.77
C VAL A 105 2.77 6.13 23.23
N PRO A 106 2.47 6.10 21.92
CA PRO A 106 1.19 5.58 21.46
C PRO A 106 1.09 4.06 21.62
N PRO A 107 0.05 3.55 22.31
CA PRO A 107 -0.18 2.12 22.46
C PRO A 107 -0.61 1.43 21.15
N LEU A 108 -1.20 2.17 20.21
CA LEU A 108 -1.56 1.69 18.87
C LEU A 108 -0.76 2.44 17.83
N LYS A 109 0.02 1.73 17.01
CA LYS A 109 0.85 2.27 15.95
C LYS A 109 0.43 1.75 14.59
N VAL A 110 0.14 2.66 13.66
CA VAL A 110 -0.05 2.34 12.25
C VAL A 110 1.29 2.44 11.54
N THR A 111 1.74 1.34 10.91
CA THR A 111 3.12 1.24 10.44
C THR A 111 3.29 0.35 9.21
N THR A 112 4.47 0.40 8.57
CA THR A 112 4.89 -0.61 7.59
C THR A 112 5.58 -1.79 8.30
N PRO A 113 5.61 -3.00 7.70
CA PRO A 113 6.38 -4.10 8.24
C PRO A 113 7.87 -3.75 8.35
N PHE A 114 8.40 -2.92 7.47
CA PHE A 114 9.81 -2.50 7.47
C PHE A 114 10.24 -1.81 8.76
N GLN A 115 9.34 -1.12 9.45
CA GLN A 115 9.70 -0.52 10.75
C GLN A 115 9.90 -1.58 11.84
N LEU A 116 9.16 -2.69 11.78
CA LEU A 116 9.31 -3.82 12.69
C LEU A 116 10.50 -4.71 12.29
N LEU A 117 10.68 -4.91 10.98
CA LEU A 117 11.81 -5.65 10.42
C LEU A 117 13.16 -5.08 10.86
N LYS A 118 13.30 -3.77 11.01
CA LYS A 118 14.52 -3.14 11.56
C LYS A 118 14.98 -3.79 12.86
N SER A 119 14.04 -4.22 13.69
CA SER A 119 14.36 -4.84 14.97
C SER A 119 14.91 -6.25 14.81
N ILE A 120 14.35 -7.07 13.94
CA ILE A 120 14.85 -8.43 13.70
C ILE A 120 16.11 -8.46 12.83
N PHE A 121 16.35 -7.43 12.01
CA PHE A 121 17.63 -7.24 11.32
C PHE A 121 18.75 -6.75 12.26
N GLY A 122 18.44 -6.47 13.54
CA GLY A 122 19.45 -6.02 14.49
C GLY A 122 20.04 -4.65 14.15
N LEU A 123 19.24 -3.73 13.56
CA LEU A 123 19.69 -2.39 13.24
C LEU A 123 19.90 -1.57 14.52
N LYS A 124 20.63 -0.47 14.43
CA LYS A 124 20.94 0.38 15.59
C LYS A 124 19.70 0.67 16.46
N GLY A 125 19.74 0.28 17.74
CA GLY A 125 18.65 0.47 18.69
C GLY A 125 17.51 -0.54 18.55
N PHE A 126 17.77 -1.70 17.96
CA PHE A 126 16.80 -2.76 17.73
C PHE A 126 16.17 -3.30 19.03
N GLU A 127 16.89 -3.24 20.15
CA GLU A 127 16.43 -3.68 21.46
C GLU A 127 15.15 -2.95 21.90
N LYS A 128 15.09 -1.64 21.60
CA LYS A 128 13.88 -0.85 21.87
C LYS A 128 12.68 -1.41 21.11
N GLY A 129 12.87 -1.76 19.82
CA GLY A 129 11.80 -2.33 19.00
C GLY A 129 11.36 -3.72 19.49
N ILE A 130 12.30 -4.58 19.88
CA ILE A 130 12.00 -5.89 20.51
C ILE A 130 11.20 -5.70 21.80
N PHE A 131 11.64 -4.80 22.68
CA PHE A 131 10.90 -4.48 23.90
C PHE A 131 9.49 -3.94 23.60
N GLU A 132 9.37 -3.06 22.62
CA GLU A 132 8.10 -2.46 22.23
C GLU A 132 7.09 -3.49 21.68
N MET A 133 7.57 -4.51 20.98
CA MET A 133 6.74 -5.59 20.43
C MET A 133 6.32 -6.60 21.52
N SER A 134 7.13 -6.81 22.56
CA SER A 134 6.92 -7.88 23.54
C SER A 134 5.54 -7.83 24.21
N GLY A 135 4.82 -8.96 24.18
CA GLY A 135 3.46 -9.10 24.73
C GLY A 135 2.40 -8.31 23.97
N GLY A 136 2.71 -7.86 22.76
CA GLY A 136 1.84 -7.00 21.95
C GLY A 136 0.97 -7.76 20.96
N TYR A 137 0.43 -6.99 20.00
CA TYR A 137 -0.55 -7.44 19.01
C TYR A 137 -0.18 -6.97 17.62
N PHE A 138 -0.15 -7.89 16.65
CA PHE A 138 0.03 -7.56 15.24
C PHE A 138 -1.29 -7.71 14.50
N ILE A 139 -1.68 -6.66 13.78
CA ILE A 139 -2.80 -6.67 12.84
C ILE A 139 -2.22 -6.40 11.45
N PHE A 140 -2.09 -7.43 10.63
CA PHE A 140 -1.68 -7.29 9.24
C PHE A 140 -2.90 -7.10 8.36
N ASP A 141 -2.92 -6.02 7.58
CA ASP A 141 -3.93 -5.77 6.57
C ASP A 141 -3.29 -5.82 5.18
N GLU A 142 -3.99 -6.39 4.20
CA GLU A 142 -3.53 -6.58 2.82
C GLU A 142 -2.18 -7.33 2.71
N ILE A 143 -1.98 -8.39 3.50
CA ILE A 143 -0.71 -9.13 3.59
C ILE A 143 -0.27 -9.76 2.25
N HIS A 144 -1.18 -9.90 1.30
CA HIS A 144 -0.91 -10.43 -0.03
C HIS A 144 -0.14 -9.46 -0.96
N ALA A 145 -0.01 -8.20 -0.58
CA ALA A 145 0.57 -7.14 -1.42
C ALA A 145 2.11 -7.14 -1.48
N TYR A 146 2.78 -8.06 -0.78
CA TYR A 146 4.23 -8.11 -0.71
C TYR A 146 4.84 -9.09 -1.70
N ASP A 147 6.01 -8.73 -2.23
CA ASP A 147 6.82 -9.62 -3.05
C ASP A 147 7.40 -10.80 -2.24
N PRO A 148 7.96 -11.83 -2.89
CA PRO A 148 8.47 -13.02 -2.21
C PRO A 148 9.55 -12.73 -1.16
N VAL A 149 10.43 -11.76 -1.42
CA VAL A 149 11.52 -11.39 -0.50
C VAL A 149 10.96 -10.78 0.79
N VAL A 150 10.07 -9.80 0.66
CA VAL A 150 9.43 -9.15 1.81
C VAL A 150 8.49 -10.13 2.53
N THR A 151 7.80 -11.00 1.80
CA THR A 151 6.98 -12.07 2.38
C THR A 151 7.79 -13.01 3.26
N ALA A 152 8.99 -13.42 2.81
CA ALA A 152 9.91 -14.25 3.60
C ALA A 152 10.34 -13.53 4.90
N GLN A 153 10.66 -12.24 4.81
CA GLN A 153 11.03 -11.44 5.98
C GLN A 153 9.87 -11.29 6.99
N ILE A 154 8.66 -11.05 6.49
CA ILE A 154 7.45 -10.97 7.34
C ILE A 154 7.18 -12.33 8.01
N LYS A 155 7.38 -13.44 7.30
CA LYS A 155 7.26 -14.78 7.88
C LYS A 155 8.23 -14.96 9.05
N VAL A 156 9.51 -14.60 8.89
CA VAL A 156 10.50 -14.65 9.97
C VAL A 156 10.11 -13.75 11.15
N LEU A 157 9.63 -12.52 10.87
CA LEU A 157 9.14 -11.61 11.89
C LEU A 157 7.98 -12.23 12.70
N ILE A 158 7.01 -12.84 12.04
CA ILE A 158 5.85 -13.47 12.70
C ILE A 158 6.32 -14.66 13.54
N GLU A 159 7.16 -15.54 13.01
CA GLU A 159 7.70 -16.68 13.75
C GLU A 159 8.47 -16.23 15.01
N PHE A 160 9.35 -15.27 14.87
CA PHE A 160 10.11 -14.72 15.99
C PHE A 160 9.19 -14.09 17.05
N ALA A 161 8.24 -13.27 16.60
CA ALA A 161 7.33 -12.55 17.47
C ALA A 161 6.37 -13.48 18.22
N THR A 162 5.86 -14.53 17.58
CA THR A 162 4.97 -15.51 18.23
C THR A 162 5.71 -16.44 19.18
N GLN A 163 6.94 -16.86 18.82
CA GLN A 163 7.72 -17.82 19.62
C GLN A 163 8.42 -17.17 20.83
N PHE A 164 8.97 -15.98 20.67
CA PHE A 164 9.83 -15.35 21.68
C PHE A 164 9.21 -14.13 22.37
N LEU A 165 8.29 -13.42 21.70
CA LEU A 165 7.73 -12.18 22.23
C LEU A 165 6.28 -12.30 22.69
N ASN A 166 5.69 -13.50 22.68
CA ASN A 166 4.30 -13.75 23.04
C ASN A 166 3.28 -12.84 22.32
N ILE A 167 3.54 -12.52 21.07
CA ILE A 167 2.65 -11.70 20.23
C ILE A 167 1.44 -12.52 19.78
N LYS A 168 0.26 -11.88 19.73
CA LYS A 168 -0.92 -12.42 19.06
C LYS A 168 -1.12 -11.72 17.72
N VAL A 169 -1.50 -12.49 16.70
CA VAL A 169 -1.55 -12.06 15.30
C VAL A 169 -2.97 -12.15 14.77
N CYS A 170 -3.41 -11.08 14.12
CA CYS A 170 -4.59 -11.02 13.27
C CYS A 170 -4.15 -10.77 11.83
N LEU A 171 -4.36 -11.73 10.94
CA LEU A 171 -4.16 -11.53 9.51
C LEU A 171 -5.49 -11.20 8.85
N MET A 172 -5.55 -10.09 8.13
CA MET A 172 -6.74 -9.68 7.37
C MET A 172 -6.46 -9.64 5.89
N THR A 173 -7.39 -10.19 5.12
CA THR A 173 -7.33 -10.16 3.67
C THR A 173 -8.73 -10.25 3.07
N ALA A 174 -8.90 -9.73 1.85
CA ALA A 174 -10.08 -10.02 1.04
C ALA A 174 -9.88 -11.33 0.27
N THR A 175 -8.67 -11.52 -0.23
CA THR A 175 -8.26 -12.68 -1.05
C THR A 175 -6.78 -12.97 -0.78
N LEU A 176 -6.44 -14.22 -0.54
CA LEU A 176 -5.06 -14.65 -0.31
C LEU A 176 -4.85 -16.00 -0.98
N PRO A 177 -3.89 -16.15 -1.91
CA PRO A 177 -3.58 -17.45 -2.50
C PRO A 177 -3.37 -18.53 -1.43
N THR A 178 -3.94 -19.70 -1.64
CA THR A 178 -3.91 -20.77 -0.62
C THR A 178 -2.49 -21.18 -0.24
N PHE A 179 -1.54 -21.19 -1.19
CA PHE A 179 -0.15 -21.49 -0.88
C PHE A 179 0.50 -20.40 0.01
N LEU A 180 0.18 -19.13 -0.24
CA LEU A 180 0.70 -18.02 0.56
C LEU A 180 0.06 -17.98 1.96
N LYS A 181 -1.22 -18.30 2.07
CA LYS A 181 -1.90 -18.49 3.34
C LYS A 181 -1.18 -19.52 4.20
N LYS A 182 -0.75 -20.64 3.59
CA LYS A 182 0.00 -21.69 4.28
C LYS A 182 1.31 -21.18 4.85
N GLU A 183 2.09 -20.38 4.10
CA GLU A 183 3.36 -19.80 4.59
C GLU A 183 3.14 -18.98 5.89
N PHE A 184 2.05 -18.23 5.97
CA PHE A 184 1.75 -17.45 7.17
C PHE A 184 1.13 -18.27 8.30
N THR A 185 0.27 -19.25 8.00
CA THR A 185 -0.29 -20.12 9.05
C THR A 185 0.78 -20.95 9.74
N ASP A 186 1.76 -21.43 8.98
CA ASP A 186 2.92 -22.16 9.53
C ASP A 186 3.71 -21.26 10.50
N ALA A 187 3.81 -19.95 10.22
CA ALA A 187 4.51 -18.98 11.07
C ALA A 187 3.71 -18.60 12.35
N ILE A 188 2.39 -18.54 12.26
CA ILE A 188 1.52 -18.14 13.37
C ILE A 188 1.34 -19.27 14.39
N GLY A 189 1.37 -20.53 13.94
CA GLY A 189 1.03 -21.71 14.74
C GLY A 189 -0.48 -21.88 14.90
N GLU A 190 -0.98 -22.08 16.11
CA GLU A 190 -2.42 -22.23 16.37
C GLU A 190 -3.19 -20.95 16.04
N TYR A 191 -4.25 -21.07 15.26
CA TYR A 191 -5.13 -19.97 14.88
C TYR A 191 -6.58 -20.41 14.68
N SER A 192 -7.49 -19.42 14.70
CA SER A 192 -8.88 -19.61 14.28
C SER A 192 -9.14 -18.88 12.98
N GLU A 193 -9.92 -19.48 12.09
CA GLU A 193 -10.33 -18.84 10.84
C GLU A 193 -11.72 -18.21 10.99
N ILE A 194 -11.85 -16.96 10.53
CA ILE A 194 -13.11 -16.22 10.47
C ILE A 194 -13.32 -15.82 9.03
N SER A 195 -14.40 -16.31 8.44
CA SER A 195 -14.82 -15.90 7.10
C SER A 195 -16.17 -15.20 7.14
N ALA A 196 -16.41 -14.31 6.19
CA ALA A 196 -17.74 -13.74 5.98
C ALA A 196 -18.76 -14.85 5.68
N ASP A 197 -19.98 -14.68 6.12
CA ASP A 197 -21.06 -15.60 5.77
C ASP A 197 -21.56 -15.39 4.33
N ALA A 198 -22.33 -16.35 3.82
CA ALA A 198 -22.86 -16.30 2.46
C ALA A 198 -23.76 -15.07 2.21
N GLY A 199 -24.52 -14.63 3.21
CA GLY A 199 -25.39 -13.47 3.10
C GLY A 199 -24.57 -12.17 2.95
N LEU A 200 -23.48 -12.04 3.71
CA LEU A 200 -22.57 -10.92 3.58
C LEU A 200 -21.94 -10.90 2.18
N TYR A 201 -21.40 -12.03 1.70
CA TYR A 201 -20.83 -12.11 0.35
C TYR A 201 -21.85 -11.74 -0.74
N GLN A 202 -23.10 -12.22 -0.66
CA GLN A 202 -24.17 -11.84 -1.59
C GLN A 202 -24.48 -10.35 -1.60
N SER A 203 -24.29 -9.65 -0.48
CA SER A 203 -24.49 -8.22 -0.40
C SER A 203 -23.42 -7.39 -1.13
N PHE A 204 -22.32 -8.00 -1.60
CA PHE A 204 -21.20 -7.36 -2.25
C PHE A 204 -21.14 -7.57 -3.77
N VAL A 205 -22.27 -7.84 -4.42
CA VAL A 205 -22.34 -7.95 -5.89
C VAL A 205 -22.28 -6.55 -6.51
N ARG A 206 -21.08 -6.10 -6.86
CA ARG A 206 -20.78 -4.71 -7.23
C ARG A 206 -20.29 -4.51 -8.66
N HIS A 207 -19.62 -5.52 -9.23
CA HIS A 207 -18.84 -5.38 -10.44
C HIS A 207 -19.33 -6.32 -11.53
N ARG A 208 -19.28 -5.82 -12.78
CA ARG A 208 -19.48 -6.60 -13.99
C ARG A 208 -18.21 -6.52 -14.84
N ILE A 209 -17.51 -7.61 -14.97
CA ILE A 209 -16.26 -7.70 -15.72
C ILE A 209 -16.58 -7.81 -17.22
N LYS A 210 -15.86 -7.06 -18.02
CA LYS A 210 -15.85 -7.12 -19.49
C LYS A 210 -14.41 -7.13 -19.98
N VAL A 211 -13.98 -8.21 -20.60
CA VAL A 211 -12.69 -8.27 -21.31
C VAL A 211 -12.92 -7.81 -22.75
N THR A 212 -12.14 -6.83 -23.17
CA THR A 212 -12.21 -6.24 -24.51
C THR A 212 -10.87 -6.44 -25.21
N ASP A 213 -10.87 -6.90 -26.44
CA ASP A 213 -9.66 -7.09 -27.22
C ASP A 213 -9.07 -5.74 -27.65
N GLY A 214 -7.74 -5.71 -27.83
CA GLY A 214 -6.98 -4.52 -28.22
C GLY A 214 -6.36 -3.76 -27.06
N LEU A 215 -5.70 -2.65 -27.40
CA LEU A 215 -5.05 -1.76 -26.43
C LEU A 215 -6.04 -0.74 -25.87
N LEU A 216 -5.90 -0.37 -24.61
CA LEU A 216 -6.67 0.70 -23.97
C LEU A 216 -6.64 2.00 -24.79
N SER A 217 -5.46 2.36 -25.33
CA SER A 217 -5.24 3.59 -26.11
C SER A 217 -5.99 3.65 -27.45
N GLU A 218 -6.50 2.51 -27.94
CA GLU A 218 -7.28 2.42 -29.18
C GLU A 218 -8.78 2.67 -28.95
N HIS A 219 -9.21 2.72 -27.69
CA HIS A 219 -10.62 2.81 -27.33
C HIS A 219 -11.01 4.13 -26.65
N ILE A 220 -10.29 5.21 -26.96
CA ILE A 220 -10.54 6.55 -26.38
C ILE A 220 -11.97 7.00 -26.66
N ASP A 221 -12.51 6.73 -27.85
CA ASP A 221 -13.87 7.11 -28.20
C ASP A 221 -14.93 6.45 -27.32
N LYS A 222 -14.72 5.17 -26.93
CA LYS A 222 -15.63 4.47 -26.01
C LYS A 222 -15.57 5.07 -24.61
N ILE A 223 -14.40 5.50 -24.18
CA ILE A 223 -14.21 6.16 -22.89
C ILE A 223 -14.90 7.52 -22.91
N GLN A 224 -14.69 8.29 -23.99
CA GLN A 224 -15.32 9.59 -24.17
C GLN A 224 -16.85 9.51 -24.21
N GLN A 225 -17.42 8.52 -24.90
CA GLN A 225 -18.86 8.28 -24.91
C GLN A 225 -19.45 8.09 -23.51
N ARG A 226 -18.76 7.40 -22.59
CA ARG A 226 -19.23 7.25 -21.19
C ARG A 226 -19.17 8.57 -20.44
N LEU A 227 -18.14 9.39 -20.66
CA LEU A 227 -18.05 10.74 -20.09
C LEU A 227 -19.17 11.64 -20.61
N ASP A 228 -19.45 11.60 -21.91
CA ASP A 228 -20.50 12.41 -22.55
C ASP A 228 -21.90 11.97 -22.09
N PHE A 229 -22.06 10.69 -21.75
CA PHE A 229 -23.29 10.17 -21.13
C PHE A 229 -23.47 10.64 -19.67
N GLY A 230 -22.41 11.16 -19.05
CA GLY A 230 -22.44 11.74 -17.71
C GLY A 230 -21.87 10.85 -16.61
N ASP A 231 -21.32 9.68 -16.97
CA ASP A 231 -20.67 8.79 -16.01
C ASP A 231 -19.43 9.41 -15.39
N LYS A 232 -19.16 9.06 -14.14
CA LYS A 232 -17.85 9.22 -13.53
C LYS A 232 -16.94 8.07 -14.02
N VAL A 233 -15.88 8.41 -14.74
CA VAL A 233 -15.01 7.44 -15.42
C VAL A 233 -13.64 7.38 -14.77
N LEU A 234 -13.23 6.17 -14.44
CA LEU A 234 -11.88 5.85 -13.97
C LEU A 234 -11.10 5.18 -15.11
N VAL A 235 -9.89 5.66 -15.39
CA VAL A 235 -8.98 5.03 -16.36
C VAL A 235 -7.66 4.69 -15.68
N VAL A 236 -7.23 3.43 -15.76
CA VAL A 236 -5.99 2.98 -15.13
C VAL A 236 -5.05 2.38 -16.17
N SER A 237 -3.90 3.05 -16.36
CA SER A 237 -2.81 2.59 -17.19
C SER A 237 -1.66 2.06 -16.34
N ASN A 238 -0.85 1.17 -16.91
CA ASN A 238 0.28 0.59 -16.18
C ASN A 238 1.51 1.50 -16.19
N THR A 239 1.62 2.44 -17.14
CA THR A 239 2.74 3.37 -17.27
C THR A 239 2.33 4.83 -17.15
N VAL A 240 3.21 5.65 -16.58
CA VAL A 240 3.00 7.09 -16.42
C VAL A 240 2.79 7.77 -17.78
N LYS A 241 3.62 7.42 -18.77
CA LYS A 241 3.54 8.01 -20.13
C LYS A 241 2.19 7.76 -20.78
N GLN A 242 1.66 6.56 -20.65
CA GLN A 242 0.38 6.20 -21.23
C GLN A 242 -0.79 6.87 -20.48
N ALA A 243 -0.72 6.96 -19.16
CA ALA A 243 -1.71 7.71 -18.38
C ALA A 243 -1.75 9.18 -18.81
N GLN A 244 -0.59 9.80 -19.03
CA GLN A 244 -0.49 11.17 -19.54
C GLN A 244 -1.07 11.33 -20.96
N ASP A 245 -0.77 10.39 -21.88
CA ASP A 245 -1.30 10.42 -23.24
C ASP A 245 -2.84 10.31 -23.24
N ILE A 246 -3.39 9.35 -22.51
CA ILE A 246 -4.84 9.16 -22.41
C ILE A 246 -5.51 10.38 -21.77
N TYR A 247 -4.92 10.93 -20.69
CA TYR A 247 -5.42 12.13 -20.04
C TYR A 247 -5.51 13.33 -20.98
N ASN A 248 -4.51 13.49 -21.88
CA ASN A 248 -4.49 14.59 -22.84
C ASN A 248 -5.52 14.41 -23.98
N ARG A 249 -5.84 13.17 -24.34
CA ARG A 249 -6.78 12.84 -25.44
C ARG A 249 -8.24 12.87 -25.00
N LEU A 250 -8.54 12.70 -23.72
CA LEU A 250 -9.90 12.73 -23.19
C LEU A 250 -10.32 14.14 -22.78
N GLU A 251 -11.56 14.49 -23.07
CA GLU A 251 -12.13 15.77 -22.73
C GLU A 251 -13.11 15.63 -21.54
N SER A 252 -12.92 16.46 -20.52
CA SER A 252 -13.82 16.55 -19.37
C SER A 252 -13.60 17.90 -18.68
N SER A 253 -14.67 18.51 -18.21
CA SER A 253 -14.62 19.80 -17.49
C SER A 253 -13.83 19.72 -16.18
N LYS A 254 -13.85 18.55 -15.52
CA LYS A 254 -13.15 18.29 -14.28
C LYS A 254 -12.45 16.94 -14.37
N LYS A 255 -11.18 16.96 -14.73
CA LYS A 255 -10.32 15.77 -14.85
C LYS A 255 -9.08 15.88 -13.98
N VAL A 256 -8.66 14.76 -13.39
CA VAL A 256 -7.46 14.64 -12.58
C VAL A 256 -6.56 13.56 -13.14
N LEU A 257 -5.24 13.81 -13.14
CA LEU A 257 -4.21 12.82 -13.44
C LEU A 257 -3.45 12.49 -12.16
N LEU A 258 -3.30 11.18 -11.84
CA LEU A 258 -2.61 10.73 -10.63
C LEU A 258 -1.62 9.60 -10.93
N HIS A 259 -0.34 9.81 -10.62
CA HIS A 259 0.73 8.81 -10.80
C HIS A 259 1.91 9.04 -9.84
N SER A 260 2.84 8.10 -9.78
CA SER A 260 3.99 8.11 -8.87
C SER A 260 5.06 9.17 -9.17
N ALA A 261 5.04 9.80 -10.34
CA ALA A 261 6.03 10.80 -10.74
C ALA A 261 5.72 12.23 -10.24
N PHE A 262 4.61 12.44 -9.52
CA PHE A 262 4.37 13.70 -8.82
C PHE A 262 5.22 13.80 -7.56
N ASN A 263 5.67 15.00 -7.24
CA ASN A 263 6.23 15.30 -5.92
C ASN A 263 5.14 15.23 -4.82
N GLY A 264 5.53 15.26 -3.55
CA GLY A 264 4.58 15.13 -2.44
C GLY A 264 3.53 16.24 -2.41
N THR A 265 3.93 17.49 -2.70
CA THR A 265 3.02 18.65 -2.69
C THR A 265 1.96 18.55 -3.78
N ASP A 266 2.37 18.31 -5.03
CA ASP A 266 1.44 18.18 -6.16
C ASP A 266 0.50 16.98 -5.98
N ARG A 267 1.02 15.87 -5.46
CA ARG A 267 0.23 14.69 -5.18
C ARG A 267 -0.86 14.97 -4.15
N ASN A 268 -0.53 15.60 -3.03
CA ASN A 268 -1.50 15.95 -1.99
C ASN A 268 -2.60 16.88 -2.53
N GLN A 269 -2.24 17.87 -3.37
CA GLN A 269 -3.23 18.75 -4.00
C GLN A 269 -4.19 17.98 -4.92
N LYS A 270 -3.67 17.02 -5.70
CA LYS A 270 -4.50 16.20 -6.59
C LYS A 270 -5.39 15.24 -5.81
N GLU A 271 -4.89 14.62 -4.74
CA GLU A 271 -5.68 13.77 -3.87
C GLU A 271 -6.79 14.57 -3.16
N ALA A 272 -6.52 15.80 -2.73
CA ALA A 272 -7.54 16.70 -2.17
C ALA A 272 -8.64 17.07 -3.20
N GLN A 273 -8.30 17.23 -4.48
CA GLN A 273 -9.30 17.45 -5.53
C GLN A 273 -10.24 16.25 -5.71
N LEU A 274 -9.76 15.03 -5.47
CA LEU A 274 -10.57 13.81 -5.61
C LEU A 274 -11.63 13.63 -4.51
N ILE A 275 -11.48 14.32 -3.38
CA ILE A 275 -12.47 14.30 -2.29
C ILE A 275 -13.74 15.02 -2.72
N SER A 276 -13.66 15.99 -3.65
CA SER A 276 -14.84 16.64 -4.19
C SER A 276 -15.54 15.72 -5.20
N ASP A 277 -16.87 15.57 -5.06
CA ASP A 277 -17.71 14.76 -5.97
C ASP A 277 -17.76 15.29 -7.42
N GLU A 278 -17.03 16.35 -7.73
CA GLU A 278 -17.06 17.05 -9.00
C GLU A 278 -16.15 16.46 -10.08
N VAL A 279 -15.14 15.64 -9.69
CA VAL A 279 -14.21 15.04 -10.66
C VAL A 279 -14.91 13.94 -11.44
N LYS A 280 -15.10 14.18 -12.75
CA LYS A 280 -15.76 13.24 -13.66
C LYS A 280 -14.81 12.23 -14.30
N LEU A 281 -13.53 12.59 -14.48
CA LEU A 281 -12.51 11.74 -15.04
C LEU A 281 -11.28 11.69 -14.15
N LEU A 282 -10.93 10.49 -13.71
CA LEU A 282 -9.64 10.22 -13.11
C LEU A 282 -8.84 9.29 -14.02
N VAL A 283 -7.67 9.74 -14.44
CA VAL A 283 -6.70 8.90 -15.15
C VAL A 283 -5.50 8.70 -14.23
N GLY A 284 -5.02 7.46 -14.11
CA GLY A 284 -3.85 7.24 -13.29
C GLY A 284 -3.17 5.88 -13.52
N THR A 285 -2.23 5.59 -12.63
CA THR A 285 -1.48 4.34 -12.62
C THR A 285 -1.77 3.55 -11.33
N GLN A 286 -0.90 2.62 -10.95
CA GLN A 286 -1.00 1.86 -9.69
C GLN A 286 -1.23 2.74 -8.44
N ALA A 287 -0.95 4.03 -8.52
CA ALA A 287 -1.24 4.99 -7.44
C ALA A 287 -2.73 5.01 -7.03
N ILE A 288 -3.64 4.58 -7.90
CA ILE A 288 -5.08 4.52 -7.66
C ILE A 288 -5.47 3.28 -6.82
N GLU A 289 -4.70 2.21 -6.89
CA GLU A 289 -4.97 0.95 -6.19
C GLU A 289 -4.97 1.12 -4.67
N VAL A 290 -4.24 2.14 -4.17
CA VAL A 290 -3.94 2.31 -2.76
C VAL A 290 -4.69 3.51 -2.17
N SER A 291 -5.44 3.28 -1.10
CA SER A 291 -5.90 4.27 -0.09
C SER A 291 -6.76 5.45 -0.53
N LEU A 292 -7.21 5.50 -1.77
CA LEU A 292 -8.13 6.52 -2.20
C LEU A 292 -9.57 6.10 -1.86
N ASP A 293 -10.30 6.96 -1.17
CA ASP A 293 -11.73 6.77 -0.94
C ASP A 293 -12.54 7.46 -2.04
N ILE A 294 -12.53 6.84 -3.22
CA ILE A 294 -13.17 7.31 -4.45
C ILE A 294 -14.20 6.30 -4.94
N ASP A 295 -15.24 6.80 -5.59
CA ASP A 295 -16.32 5.98 -6.16
C ASP A 295 -16.67 6.44 -7.58
N TYR A 296 -16.48 5.55 -8.55
CA TYR A 296 -16.72 5.78 -9.96
C TYR A 296 -17.82 4.86 -10.49
N ASP A 297 -18.39 5.21 -11.67
CA ASP A 297 -19.46 4.44 -12.30
C ASP A 297 -18.94 3.36 -13.24
N VAL A 298 -17.78 3.57 -13.80
CA VAL A 298 -17.11 2.63 -14.73
C VAL A 298 -15.61 2.77 -14.63
N ILE A 299 -14.92 1.64 -14.84
CA ILE A 299 -13.47 1.63 -14.99
C ILE A 299 -13.05 1.03 -16.33
N PHE A 300 -12.06 1.67 -16.95
CA PHE A 300 -11.29 1.16 -18.09
C PHE A 300 -9.85 0.95 -17.66
N THR A 301 -9.34 -0.26 -17.79
CA THR A 301 -8.00 -0.56 -17.28
C THR A 301 -7.19 -1.44 -18.22
N GLU A 302 -5.89 -1.20 -18.30
CA GLU A 302 -4.94 -2.14 -18.87
C GLU A 302 -4.89 -3.43 -18.04
N PRO A 303 -4.47 -4.56 -18.66
CA PRO A 303 -4.36 -5.83 -17.96
C PRO A 303 -3.27 -5.74 -16.89
N ALA A 304 -3.55 -6.35 -15.74
CA ALA A 304 -2.67 -6.40 -14.59
C ALA A 304 -2.88 -7.74 -13.86
N PRO A 305 -2.05 -8.10 -12.89
CA PRO A 305 -2.32 -9.23 -11.99
C PRO A 305 -3.70 -9.13 -11.35
N LEU A 306 -4.33 -10.26 -11.05
CA LEU A 306 -5.73 -10.30 -10.61
C LEU A 306 -5.96 -9.52 -9.30
N ASP A 307 -5.05 -9.61 -8.35
CA ASP A 307 -5.09 -8.88 -7.09
C ASP A 307 -5.07 -7.35 -7.32
N ALA A 308 -4.21 -6.85 -8.21
CA ALA A 308 -4.17 -5.45 -8.60
C ALA A 308 -5.48 -5.01 -9.28
N LEU A 309 -6.04 -5.84 -10.19
CA LEU A 309 -7.34 -5.55 -10.81
C LEU A 309 -8.47 -5.50 -9.80
N LEU A 310 -8.50 -6.39 -8.82
CA LEU A 310 -9.51 -6.37 -7.75
C LEU A 310 -9.42 -5.11 -6.90
N GLN A 311 -8.21 -4.61 -6.64
CA GLN A 311 -8.02 -3.32 -5.96
C GLN A 311 -8.52 -2.14 -6.81
N ARG A 312 -8.28 -2.16 -8.14
CA ARG A 312 -8.82 -1.18 -9.11
C ARG A 312 -10.35 -1.22 -9.16
N PHE A 313 -10.94 -2.41 -9.26
CA PHE A 313 -12.40 -2.59 -9.25
C PHE A 313 -13.02 -2.09 -7.95
N GLY A 314 -12.32 -2.23 -6.82
CA GLY A 314 -12.72 -1.69 -5.54
C GLY A 314 -12.89 -0.16 -5.50
N ARG A 315 -12.59 0.57 -6.59
CA ARG A 315 -12.81 2.02 -6.77
C ARG A 315 -14.08 2.33 -7.56
N VAL A 316 -14.83 1.29 -7.94
CA VAL A 316 -16.08 1.39 -8.69
C VAL A 316 -17.20 0.81 -7.83
N ASN A 317 -18.34 1.47 -7.79
CA ASN A 317 -19.50 1.04 -6.98
C ASN A 317 -19.10 0.74 -5.52
N ARG A 318 -18.29 1.62 -4.96
CA ARG A 318 -17.67 1.44 -3.66
C ARG A 318 -18.61 1.78 -2.51
N HIS A 319 -19.37 2.85 -2.66
CA HIS A 319 -20.24 3.36 -1.60
C HIS A 319 -21.66 2.84 -1.75
N ARG A 320 -22.28 2.55 -0.61
CA ARG A 320 -23.70 2.17 -0.57
C ARG A 320 -24.58 3.41 -0.59
N VAL A 321 -25.59 3.37 -1.43
CA VAL A 321 -26.67 4.37 -1.44
C VAL A 321 -27.88 3.77 -0.74
N ASN A 322 -28.39 4.40 0.31
CA ASN A 322 -29.48 3.88 1.13
C ASN A 322 -29.23 2.43 1.64
N GLY A 323 -28.00 2.14 2.04
CA GLY A 323 -27.60 0.82 2.58
C GLY A 323 -27.39 -0.29 1.54
N LYS A 324 -27.56 0.00 0.24
CA LYS A 324 -27.38 -0.97 -0.86
C LYS A 324 -26.39 -0.44 -1.88
N TYR A 325 -25.66 -1.36 -2.53
CA TYR A 325 -24.84 -1.02 -3.70
C TYR A 325 -25.75 -0.72 -4.90
N ARG A 326 -25.26 0.11 -5.83
CA ARG A 326 -25.85 0.30 -7.16
C ARG A 326 -25.86 -1.05 -7.89
N PRO A 327 -26.66 -1.24 -8.97
CA PRO A 327 -26.51 -2.37 -9.87
C PRO A 327 -25.03 -2.57 -10.27
N PRO A 328 -24.59 -3.80 -10.58
CA PRO A 328 -23.19 -4.06 -10.92
C PRO A 328 -22.66 -3.14 -12.02
N CYS A 329 -21.61 -2.40 -11.71
CA CYS A 329 -20.99 -1.43 -12.60
C CYS A 329 -19.90 -2.09 -13.48
N ASP A 330 -19.70 -1.58 -14.68
CA ASP A 330 -18.79 -2.15 -15.66
C ASP A 330 -17.33 -1.95 -15.29
N CYS A 331 -16.57 -3.06 -15.22
CA CYS A 331 -15.13 -3.09 -15.09
C CYS A 331 -14.53 -3.64 -16.39
N ILE A 332 -14.05 -2.73 -17.25
CA ILE A 332 -13.59 -3.05 -18.61
C ILE A 332 -12.08 -3.22 -18.57
N VAL A 333 -11.61 -4.43 -18.89
CA VAL A 333 -10.18 -4.79 -18.94
C VAL A 333 -9.79 -5.05 -20.38
N PHE A 334 -8.78 -4.36 -20.89
CA PHE A 334 -8.24 -4.62 -22.22
C PHE A 334 -7.28 -5.79 -22.20
N SER A 335 -7.26 -6.57 -23.28
CA SER A 335 -6.48 -7.82 -23.31
C SER A 335 -5.03 -7.61 -23.75
N GLU A 336 -4.72 -6.53 -24.43
CA GLU A 336 -3.40 -6.28 -24.97
C GLU A 336 -2.57 -5.33 -24.10
N ARG A 337 -1.25 -5.52 -24.14
CA ARG A 337 -0.26 -4.76 -23.38
C ARG A 337 0.70 -4.04 -24.31
N ASN A 338 1.10 -2.83 -23.90
CA ASN A 338 2.21 -2.15 -24.56
C ASN A 338 3.55 -2.81 -24.21
N GLU A 339 4.53 -2.72 -25.11
CA GLU A 339 5.88 -3.26 -24.91
C GLU A 339 6.55 -2.78 -23.61
N VAL A 340 6.33 -1.52 -23.24
CA VAL A 340 6.90 -0.93 -22.01
C VAL A 340 6.26 -1.49 -20.74
N ASP A 341 5.02 -1.94 -20.82
CA ASP A 341 4.27 -2.50 -19.68
C ASP A 341 4.87 -3.83 -19.20
N LYS A 342 5.53 -4.59 -20.05
CA LYS A 342 6.22 -5.84 -19.71
C LYS A 342 7.30 -5.65 -18.63
N TYR A 343 7.82 -4.45 -18.47
CA TYR A 343 8.78 -4.11 -17.41
C TYR A 343 8.12 -3.85 -16.05
N ILE A 344 6.81 -3.54 -16.03
CA ILE A 344 6.02 -3.33 -14.81
C ILE A 344 5.57 -4.68 -14.24
N TYR A 345 4.85 -5.45 -15.05
CA TYR A 345 4.38 -6.79 -14.69
C TYR A 345 5.13 -7.83 -15.52
N LYS A 346 6.22 -8.34 -14.95
CA LYS A 346 7.18 -9.22 -15.65
C LYS A 346 6.68 -10.63 -15.87
N ASN A 347 5.75 -11.10 -15.04
CA ASN A 347 5.22 -12.46 -15.12
C ASN A 347 4.04 -12.53 -16.11
N GLU A 348 4.36 -12.87 -17.37
CA GLU A 348 3.38 -13.01 -18.46
C GLU A 348 2.35 -14.09 -18.17
N ASP A 349 2.75 -15.18 -17.51
CA ASP A 349 1.84 -16.31 -17.20
C ASP A 349 0.75 -15.86 -16.19
N VAL A 350 1.08 -15.01 -15.23
CA VAL A 350 0.10 -14.45 -14.30
C VAL A 350 -0.91 -13.58 -15.05
N ILE A 351 -0.45 -12.73 -15.98
CA ILE A 351 -1.35 -11.90 -16.78
C ILE A 351 -2.25 -12.77 -17.67
N SER A 352 -1.70 -13.77 -18.34
CA SER A 352 -2.47 -14.70 -19.17
C SER A 352 -3.54 -15.43 -18.35
N ARG A 353 -3.16 -16.03 -17.23
CA ARG A 353 -4.11 -16.72 -16.32
C ARG A 353 -5.15 -15.76 -15.75
N THR A 354 -4.78 -14.48 -15.49
CA THR A 354 -5.72 -13.46 -15.07
C THR A 354 -6.78 -13.20 -16.15
N LEU A 355 -6.36 -12.96 -17.39
CA LEU A 355 -7.30 -12.74 -18.50
C LEU A 355 -8.22 -13.94 -18.73
N ASP A 356 -7.71 -15.16 -18.62
CA ASP A 356 -8.51 -16.38 -18.73
C ASP A 356 -9.52 -16.50 -17.59
N ALA A 357 -9.13 -16.14 -16.36
CA ALA A 357 -10.05 -16.11 -15.23
C ALA A 357 -11.18 -15.07 -15.45
N LEU A 358 -10.82 -13.85 -15.91
CA LEU A 358 -11.79 -12.80 -16.20
C LEU A 358 -12.75 -13.17 -17.35
N ARG A 359 -12.24 -13.79 -18.42
CA ARG A 359 -13.08 -14.32 -19.52
C ARG A 359 -14.03 -15.41 -19.02
N SER A 360 -13.55 -16.28 -18.12
CA SER A 360 -14.41 -17.31 -17.49
C SER A 360 -15.54 -16.67 -16.68
N ILE A 361 -15.27 -15.61 -15.89
CA ILE A 361 -16.28 -14.86 -15.15
C ILE A 361 -17.27 -14.21 -16.12
N GLN A 362 -16.78 -13.54 -17.18
CA GLN A 362 -17.59 -12.90 -18.19
C GLN A 362 -18.56 -13.87 -18.87
N PHE A 363 -18.10 -15.06 -19.19
CA PHE A 363 -18.91 -16.09 -19.85
C PHE A 363 -19.93 -16.73 -18.89
N LYS A 364 -19.53 -17.07 -17.66
CA LYS A 364 -20.38 -17.84 -16.72
C LYS A 364 -21.57 -17.05 -16.21
N ASN A 365 -21.38 -15.79 -15.78
CA ASN A 365 -22.38 -15.00 -15.06
C ASN A 365 -22.66 -13.64 -15.74
N SER A 366 -22.55 -13.57 -17.07
CA SER A 366 -22.64 -12.28 -17.79
C SER A 366 -21.68 -11.21 -17.21
N GLY A 367 -20.56 -11.65 -16.69
CA GLY A 367 -19.52 -10.82 -16.10
C GLY A 367 -19.74 -10.41 -14.64
N VAL A 368 -20.87 -10.70 -14.04
CA VAL A 368 -21.15 -10.34 -12.65
C VAL A 368 -20.27 -11.15 -11.71
N VAL A 369 -19.48 -10.45 -10.90
CA VAL A 369 -18.55 -11.06 -9.94
C VAL A 369 -19.29 -11.47 -8.68
N SER A 370 -19.10 -12.71 -8.27
CA SER A 370 -19.50 -13.19 -6.96
C SER A 370 -18.28 -13.23 -6.04
N GLU A 371 -18.29 -12.43 -4.97
CA GLU A 371 -17.16 -12.29 -4.04
C GLU A 371 -16.74 -13.63 -3.39
N ASN A 372 -17.68 -14.57 -3.18
CA ASN A 372 -17.39 -15.90 -2.65
C ASN A 372 -16.69 -16.83 -3.66
N GLU A 373 -16.72 -16.52 -4.96
CA GLU A 373 -16.00 -17.27 -5.99
C GLU A 373 -14.59 -16.71 -6.24
N LEU A 374 -14.25 -15.53 -5.71
CA LEU A 374 -12.97 -14.89 -5.97
C LEU A 374 -11.78 -15.73 -5.50
N GLN A 375 -11.91 -16.43 -4.39
CA GLN A 375 -10.83 -17.31 -3.90
C GLN A 375 -10.48 -18.40 -4.92
N PHE A 376 -11.47 -19.00 -5.57
CA PHE A 376 -11.22 -19.99 -6.62
C PHE A 376 -10.42 -19.39 -7.79
N TYR A 377 -10.73 -18.16 -8.22
CA TYR A 377 -10.00 -17.50 -9.30
C TYR A 377 -8.61 -17.07 -8.88
N ILE A 378 -8.44 -16.63 -7.64
CA ILE A 378 -7.11 -16.30 -7.07
C ILE A 378 -6.22 -17.55 -7.07
N ASP A 379 -6.70 -18.68 -6.59
CA ASP A 379 -5.92 -19.92 -6.56
C ASP A 379 -5.61 -20.46 -7.98
N LYS A 380 -6.50 -20.21 -8.94
CA LYS A 380 -6.26 -20.55 -10.35
C LYS A 380 -5.19 -19.66 -10.99
N VAL A 381 -5.16 -18.38 -10.65
CA VAL A 381 -4.15 -17.43 -11.17
C VAL A 381 -2.81 -17.63 -10.47
N TYR A 382 -2.83 -17.86 -9.16
CA TYR A 382 -1.66 -18.02 -8.31
C TYR A 382 -1.64 -19.40 -7.63
N PRO A 383 -1.42 -20.50 -8.37
CA PRO A 383 -1.44 -21.85 -7.78
C PRO A 383 -0.24 -22.08 -6.84
N ASN A 384 0.90 -21.49 -7.16
CA ASN A 384 2.15 -21.54 -6.40
C ASN A 384 3.06 -20.37 -6.79
N TRP A 385 4.17 -20.21 -6.08
CA TRP A 385 5.30 -19.41 -6.52
C TRP A 385 5.81 -19.88 -7.89
N SER A 386 6.28 -18.99 -8.75
CA SER A 386 7.18 -19.36 -9.84
C SER A 386 8.48 -19.90 -9.25
N GLU A 387 9.24 -20.67 -10.03
CA GLU A 387 10.52 -21.25 -9.58
C GLU A 387 11.46 -20.18 -9.00
N LYS A 388 11.64 -19.07 -9.72
CA LYS A 388 12.47 -17.95 -9.27
C LYS A 388 11.93 -17.28 -8.00
N GLU A 389 10.63 -17.06 -7.88
CA GLU A 389 10.01 -16.49 -6.68
C GLU A 389 10.20 -17.38 -5.47
N LYS A 390 10.09 -18.70 -5.66
CA LYS A 390 10.33 -19.69 -4.60
C LYS A 390 11.80 -19.72 -4.17
N GLU A 391 12.72 -19.69 -5.12
CA GLU A 391 14.16 -19.61 -4.83
C GLU A 391 14.49 -18.33 -4.02
N ASP A 392 13.97 -17.18 -4.44
CA ASP A 392 14.20 -15.91 -3.74
C ASP A 392 13.58 -15.93 -2.33
N PHE A 393 12.37 -16.45 -2.18
CA PHE A 393 11.71 -16.63 -0.89
C PHE A 393 12.53 -17.56 0.03
N ASP A 394 12.87 -18.75 -0.41
CA ASP A 394 13.56 -19.77 0.39
C ASP A 394 14.96 -19.28 0.82
N ARG A 395 15.68 -18.64 -0.08
CA ARG A 395 16.99 -18.06 0.20
C ARG A 395 16.91 -17.00 1.30
N VAL A 396 15.98 -16.04 1.17
CA VAL A 396 15.83 -14.96 2.14
C VAL A 396 15.30 -15.49 3.48
N TYR A 397 14.32 -16.37 3.44
CA TYR A 397 13.75 -16.99 4.65
C TYR A 397 14.81 -17.75 5.45
N SER A 398 15.56 -18.65 4.79
CA SER A 398 16.56 -19.48 5.45
C SER A 398 17.69 -18.64 6.03
N HIS A 399 18.17 -17.65 5.26
CA HIS A 399 19.27 -16.78 5.69
C HIS A 399 18.87 -15.89 6.88
N LEU A 400 17.77 -15.15 6.75
CA LEU A 400 17.32 -14.25 7.80
C LEU A 400 16.90 -15.01 9.07
N ARG A 401 16.23 -16.16 8.91
CA ARG A 401 15.83 -16.98 10.05
C ARG A 401 17.06 -17.47 10.84
N ALA A 402 18.07 -17.99 10.15
CA ALA A 402 19.31 -18.42 10.80
C ALA A 402 19.99 -17.24 11.51
N ASP A 403 20.10 -16.10 10.85
CA ASP A 403 20.75 -14.92 11.43
C ASP A 403 19.99 -14.40 12.68
N VAL A 404 18.66 -14.37 12.65
CA VAL A 404 17.84 -13.94 13.80
C VAL A 404 17.98 -14.92 14.97
N TRP A 405 17.92 -16.25 14.73
CA TRP A 405 17.97 -17.24 15.82
C TRP A 405 19.36 -17.42 16.41
N GLU A 406 20.41 -17.21 15.62
CA GLU A 406 21.79 -17.46 16.04
C GLU A 406 22.55 -16.20 16.46
N ASN A 407 22.27 -15.06 15.81
CA ASN A 407 23.10 -13.86 15.90
C ASN A 407 22.40 -12.63 16.48
N LEU A 408 21.07 -12.64 16.66
CA LEU A 408 20.37 -11.50 17.28
C LEU A 408 20.59 -11.53 18.79
N SER A 409 21.63 -10.81 19.24
CA SER A 409 22.01 -10.76 20.67
C SER A 409 21.93 -9.33 21.18
N PRO A 410 21.33 -9.09 22.38
CA PRO A 410 21.27 -7.76 22.98
C PRO A 410 22.66 -7.12 23.11
N PHE A 411 22.75 -5.82 22.87
CA PHE A 411 23.96 -5.00 22.96
C PHE A 411 25.06 -5.33 21.92
N ILE A 412 24.75 -6.17 20.94
CA ILE A 412 25.66 -6.44 19.81
C ILE A 412 25.07 -5.82 18.56
N TYR A 413 25.81 -4.88 17.98
CA TYR A 413 25.44 -4.15 16.77
C TYR A 413 26.47 -4.37 15.67
N TYR A 414 25.97 -4.68 14.47
CA TYR A 414 26.79 -4.90 13.28
C TYR A 414 26.49 -3.80 12.24
N PRO A 415 27.40 -2.82 12.02
CA PRO A 415 27.14 -1.67 11.14
C PRO A 415 26.77 -2.03 9.70
N HIS A 416 27.29 -3.15 9.16
CA HIS A 416 27.00 -3.61 7.80
C HIS A 416 25.52 -3.96 7.59
N ARG A 417 24.78 -4.31 8.65
CA ARG A 417 23.35 -4.66 8.57
C ARG A 417 22.47 -3.46 8.20
N ASP A 418 22.83 -2.27 8.62
CA ASP A 418 22.11 -1.04 8.21
C ASP A 418 22.21 -0.85 6.70
N GLU A 419 23.41 -1.03 6.11
CA GLU A 419 23.61 -0.92 4.68
C GLU A 419 22.87 -2.02 3.90
N GLU A 420 22.88 -3.27 4.37
CA GLU A 420 22.16 -4.39 3.75
C GLU A 420 20.65 -4.16 3.78
N PHE A 421 20.12 -3.66 4.88
CA PHE A 421 18.73 -3.32 5.00
C PHE A 421 18.33 -2.16 4.06
N GLU A 422 19.14 -1.10 4.00
CA GLU A 422 18.87 0.05 3.14
C GLU A 422 18.94 -0.30 1.64
N ARG A 423 19.80 -1.23 1.24
CA ARG A 423 19.90 -1.71 -0.16
C ARG A 423 18.63 -2.38 -0.68
N GLN A 424 17.72 -2.79 0.20
CA GLN A 424 16.43 -3.36 -0.20
C GLN A 424 15.46 -2.29 -0.73
N PHE A 425 15.73 -1.01 -0.48
CA PHE A 425 14.89 0.10 -0.93
C PHE A 425 15.48 0.75 -2.18
N ASP A 426 14.86 0.45 -3.33
CA ASP A 426 15.24 1.08 -4.60
C ASP A 426 14.53 2.44 -4.75
N GLY A 427 15.18 3.49 -4.30
CA GLY A 427 14.63 4.83 -4.44
C GLY A 427 15.64 5.95 -4.20
N ILE A 428 15.84 6.78 -5.23
CA ILE A 428 16.66 7.98 -5.16
C ILE A 428 15.73 9.18 -5.19
N LYS A 429 15.84 10.07 -4.20
CA LYS A 429 15.11 11.35 -4.22
C LYS A 429 15.86 12.35 -5.09
N VAL A 430 15.21 12.87 -6.12
CA VAL A 430 15.74 13.89 -7.03
C VAL A 430 14.89 15.16 -6.96
N LEU A 431 15.53 16.31 -7.05
CA LEU A 431 14.84 17.60 -7.15
C LEU A 431 14.74 18.01 -8.63
N PRO A 432 13.52 18.21 -9.18
CA PRO A 432 13.35 18.77 -10.51
C PRO A 432 13.99 20.16 -10.60
N SER A 433 14.72 20.43 -11.69
CA SER A 433 15.42 21.71 -11.88
C SER A 433 14.48 22.93 -11.86
N SER A 434 13.23 22.74 -12.30
CA SER A 434 12.18 23.78 -12.24
C SER A 434 11.79 24.19 -10.83
N LEU A 435 12.00 23.33 -9.84
CA LEU A 435 11.67 23.58 -8.43
C LEU A 435 12.86 24.02 -7.60
N LYS A 436 14.05 24.19 -8.20
CA LYS A 436 15.29 24.54 -7.49
C LYS A 436 15.16 25.85 -6.72
N LYS A 437 14.56 26.88 -7.31
CA LYS A 437 14.38 28.18 -6.67
C LYS A 437 13.46 28.09 -5.45
N GLU A 438 12.31 27.48 -5.60
CA GLU A 438 11.36 27.27 -4.51
C GLU A 438 11.98 26.45 -3.38
N TYR A 439 12.74 25.40 -3.73
CA TYR A 439 13.46 24.59 -2.75
C TYR A 439 14.46 25.43 -1.93
N GLN A 440 15.24 26.31 -2.59
CA GLN A 440 16.20 27.18 -1.92
C GLN A 440 15.51 28.20 -0.98
N GLU A 441 14.42 28.81 -1.45
CA GLU A 441 13.62 29.74 -0.64
C GLU A 441 13.05 29.06 0.62
N LEU A 442 12.59 27.83 0.50
CA LEU A 442 12.09 27.04 1.64
C LEU A 442 13.22 26.64 2.61
N MET A 443 14.39 26.29 2.09
CA MET A 443 15.56 25.96 2.92
C MET A 443 16.06 27.20 3.70
N GLU A 444 16.14 28.37 3.08
CA GLU A 444 16.49 29.64 3.71
C GLU A 444 15.45 30.07 4.77
N ALA A 445 14.19 29.75 4.55
CA ALA A 445 13.10 29.98 5.50
C ALA A 445 13.03 28.92 6.63
N ASN A 446 13.98 27.98 6.70
CA ASN A 446 14.00 26.82 7.62
C ASN A 446 12.78 25.88 7.50
N LYS A 447 12.09 25.87 6.35
CA LYS A 447 10.94 24.99 6.07
C LYS A 447 11.42 23.67 5.45
N PHE A 448 12.30 22.95 6.13
CA PHE A 448 13.01 21.76 5.62
C PHE A 448 12.07 20.65 5.15
N ILE A 449 10.99 20.39 5.87
CA ILE A 449 10.03 19.33 5.53
C ILE A 449 9.30 19.67 4.23
N LYS A 450 8.88 20.94 4.06
CA LYS A 450 8.22 21.41 2.84
C LYS A 450 9.18 21.38 1.65
N ALA A 451 10.44 21.74 1.85
CA ALA A 451 11.49 21.60 0.84
C ALA A 451 11.66 20.13 0.40
N GLU A 452 11.72 19.20 1.35
CA GLU A 452 11.82 17.76 1.04
C GLU A 452 10.62 17.24 0.24
N SER A 453 9.42 17.78 0.43
CA SER A 453 8.22 17.37 -0.31
C SER A 453 8.22 17.77 -1.80
N LEU A 454 9.11 18.67 -2.20
CA LEU A 454 9.34 19.03 -3.61
C LEU A 454 10.14 17.98 -4.39
N LYS A 455 10.79 17.05 -3.69
CA LYS A 455 11.57 15.99 -4.32
C LYS A 455 10.68 14.86 -4.83
N VAL A 456 11.12 14.23 -5.91
CA VAL A 456 10.47 13.07 -6.52
C VAL A 456 11.34 11.83 -6.29
N SER A 457 10.74 10.73 -5.86
CA SER A 457 11.43 9.44 -5.77
C SER A 457 11.46 8.76 -7.13
N ILE A 458 12.63 8.37 -7.60
CA ILE A 458 12.83 7.61 -8.84
C ILE A 458 13.68 6.37 -8.56
N THR A 459 13.50 5.33 -9.37
CA THR A 459 14.33 4.11 -9.26
C THR A 459 15.78 4.39 -9.65
N THR A 460 16.72 3.63 -9.09
CA THR A 460 18.15 3.69 -9.44
C THR A 460 18.37 3.50 -10.94
N ARG A 461 17.61 2.61 -11.57
CA ARG A 461 17.65 2.40 -13.04
C ARG A 461 17.23 3.65 -13.79
N ARG A 462 16.14 4.33 -13.38
CA ARG A 462 15.69 5.57 -14.00
C ARG A 462 16.71 6.69 -13.80
N PHE A 463 17.30 6.77 -12.64
CA PHE A 463 18.36 7.74 -12.34
C PHE A 463 19.58 7.52 -13.25
N ALA A 464 20.07 6.28 -13.39
CA ALA A 464 21.15 5.93 -14.32
C ALA A 464 20.82 6.30 -15.78
N SER A 465 19.57 6.03 -16.22
CA SER A 465 19.11 6.41 -17.56
C SER A 465 19.07 7.93 -17.78
N LEU A 466 18.73 8.72 -16.76
CA LEU A 466 18.74 10.18 -16.85
C LEU A 466 20.17 10.73 -16.94
N ILE A 467 21.12 10.13 -16.21
CA ILE A 467 22.54 10.50 -16.27
C ILE A 467 23.13 10.20 -17.67
N SER A 468 22.77 9.05 -18.25
CA SER A 468 23.32 8.60 -19.55
C SER A 468 22.73 9.34 -20.76
N LYS A 469 21.57 9.96 -20.63
CA LYS A 469 20.82 10.62 -21.73
C LYS A 469 21.10 12.10 -21.93
N GLU A 470 22.24 12.61 -21.52
CA GLU A 470 22.69 14.00 -21.64
C GLU A 470 22.47 14.88 -20.42
N GLY A 471 23.61 15.36 -19.90
CA GLY A 471 23.73 16.67 -19.27
C GLY A 471 22.96 16.89 -17.97
N ILE A 472 22.65 15.84 -17.20
CA ILE A 472 22.41 16.07 -15.77
C ILE A 472 23.74 16.55 -15.21
N ARG A 473 23.85 17.89 -15.03
CA ARG A 473 25.04 18.54 -14.50
C ARG A 473 25.45 17.86 -13.20
N ARG A 474 26.76 17.82 -12.94
CA ARG A 474 27.37 17.27 -11.70
C ARG A 474 26.74 17.78 -10.40
N ASP A 475 25.99 18.87 -10.45
CA ASP A 475 25.23 19.46 -9.35
C ASP A 475 24.17 18.54 -8.73
N VAL A 476 23.62 17.58 -9.50
CA VAL A 476 22.69 16.57 -8.97
C VAL A 476 23.44 15.50 -8.15
N LEU A 477 24.66 15.15 -8.57
CA LEU A 477 25.55 14.25 -7.83
C LEU A 477 26.06 14.88 -6.53
N ALA A 478 26.35 16.19 -6.54
CA ALA A 478 26.79 16.93 -5.35
C ALA A 478 25.73 16.92 -4.24
N PHE A 479 24.44 16.96 -4.61
CA PHE A 479 23.34 16.96 -3.64
C PHE A 479 23.13 15.61 -2.92
N GLN A 480 23.52 14.51 -3.56
CA GLN A 480 23.53 13.18 -2.93
C GLN A 480 24.76 12.95 -2.05
N LEU A 481 25.91 13.53 -2.43
CA LEU A 481 27.16 13.44 -1.64
C LEU A 481 27.10 14.25 -0.36
N LEU A 482 26.45 15.41 -0.37
CA LEU A 482 26.24 16.23 0.83
C LEU A 482 25.37 15.53 1.90
N LYS A 483 24.44 14.65 1.54
CA LYS A 483 23.65 13.87 2.50
C LYS A 483 24.40 12.71 3.15
N LYS A 484 25.50 12.23 2.57
CA LYS A 484 26.32 11.16 3.17
C LYS A 484 27.32 11.67 4.22
N GLU A 485 27.63 12.95 4.21
CA GLU A 485 28.60 13.55 5.14
C GLU A 485 27.93 14.27 6.35
N GLU A 486 26.61 14.48 6.32
CA GLU A 486 25.87 15.18 7.38
C GLU A 486 24.92 14.27 8.20
N ILE A 487 24.98 12.95 8.01
CA ILE A 487 24.31 11.94 8.84
C ILE A 487 25.35 11.08 9.55
#